data_3f52bdd4acaea7771b23c85c215a4a7f
#
_entry.id   3f52bdd4acaea7771b23c85c215a4a7f
#
_cell.length_a   1.000
_cell.length_b   1.000
_cell.length_c   1.000
_cell.angle_alpha   90.00
_cell.angle_beta   90.00
_cell.angle_gamma   90.00
#
_symmetry.space_group_name_H-M   'P 1'
#
loop_
_entity.id
_entity.type
_entity.pdbx_description
1 polymer ?
#
loop_
_entity_poly.entity_id
_entity_poly.type
_entity_poly.pdbx_seq_one_letter_code
_entity_poly.pdbx_strand_id
1 'polypeptide(L)'
;MRVLLIRLRLIGDVVLSTPLIRALRRTFPDATLSYLVERDAAAVVSGNPHLDEVIVVERTRGVARIVDDVRLARRLRQERFDVVIDMHGGPRSSWLALATGAPQRIGYDIAGRHWMYTRTVPRARELRPRHSVVNQWDLLNAIEGWRGGDPDPAQDAVEMALDEAADRRIAGRLERAGVEPDHELIVVHVSASNPFRRWPEPAFAEVVSSLVRESPARRVVLSSGPSDRPAADRIAASARDLLPAESRARVIDFGEFDIGELRALVGRSRLFIGGDTGPLHVAATTATPIVAIYGPTLPARSAPWRRRDIPSESVEITGLACRPCDQRVCAPGDYRCLTTLKPAAVLAAAERALACIA
;
A
#
# COMPACT_ATOMS: atom_id res chain seq x y z
N MET A 1 -19.07 23.00 -3.00
CA MET A 1 -18.66 22.33 -1.75
C MET A 1 -17.16 22.08 -1.80
N ARG A 2 -16.43 22.41 -0.73
CA ARG A 2 -14.97 22.17 -0.59
C ARG A 2 -14.74 21.08 0.45
N VAL A 3 -14.08 20.01 0.05
CA VAL A 3 -13.84 18.82 0.90
C VAL A 3 -12.35 18.65 1.12
N LEU A 4 -11.92 18.46 2.37
CA LEU A 4 -10.55 18.07 2.72
C LEU A 4 -10.51 16.65 3.24
N LEU A 5 -9.70 15.82 2.59
CA LEU A 5 -9.34 14.47 3.04
C LEU A 5 -8.00 14.54 3.78
N ILE A 6 -7.91 13.96 4.97
CA ILE A 6 -6.68 13.94 5.76
C ILE A 6 -6.23 12.50 5.98
N ARG A 7 -5.15 12.09 5.30
CA ARG A 7 -4.44 10.84 5.59
C ARG A 7 -2.94 11.10 5.47
N LEU A 8 -2.28 11.36 6.60
CA LEU A 8 -0.93 11.89 6.60
C LEU A 8 0.11 10.87 6.15
N ARG A 9 0.00 9.60 6.55
CA ARG A 9 1.08 8.62 6.38
C ARG A 9 0.61 7.18 6.36
N LEU A 10 1.59 6.31 6.16
CA LEU A 10 1.63 4.92 5.78
C LEU A 10 1.13 4.78 4.34
N ILE A 11 2.06 4.50 3.45
CA ILE A 11 1.82 4.38 2.00
C ILE A 11 0.61 3.48 1.71
N GLY A 12 0.56 2.28 2.31
CA GLY A 12 -0.55 1.36 2.11
C GLY A 12 -1.92 1.92 2.52
N ASP A 13 -1.95 2.66 3.63
CA ASP A 13 -3.20 3.29 4.10
C ASP A 13 -3.64 4.46 3.19
N VAL A 14 -2.69 5.19 2.60
CA VAL A 14 -2.99 6.24 1.61
C VAL A 14 -3.52 5.59 0.32
N VAL A 15 -2.92 4.49 -0.15
CA VAL A 15 -3.45 3.73 -1.29
C VAL A 15 -4.88 3.24 -1.01
N LEU A 16 -5.12 2.64 0.16
CA LEU A 16 -6.44 2.13 0.55
C LEU A 16 -7.48 3.24 0.81
N SER A 17 -7.10 4.51 0.77
CA SER A 17 -8.02 5.65 0.81
C SER A 17 -8.42 6.18 -0.58
N THR A 18 -7.74 5.79 -1.64
CA THR A 18 -8.03 6.29 -2.99
C THR A 18 -9.42 5.91 -3.51
N PRO A 19 -10.01 4.76 -3.16
CA PRO A 19 -11.42 4.47 -3.47
C PRO A 19 -12.40 5.54 -2.99
N LEU A 20 -12.13 6.14 -1.81
CA LEU A 20 -12.97 7.18 -1.23
C LEU A 20 -12.94 8.47 -2.06
N ILE A 21 -11.78 8.81 -2.63
CA ILE A 21 -11.60 9.99 -3.49
C ILE A 21 -12.50 9.87 -4.72
N ARG A 22 -12.44 8.72 -5.39
CA ARG A 22 -13.27 8.43 -6.57
C ARG A 22 -14.76 8.47 -6.25
N ALA A 23 -15.16 7.86 -5.14
CA ALA A 23 -16.54 7.84 -4.70
C ALA A 23 -17.06 9.25 -4.36
N LEU A 24 -16.25 10.10 -3.73
CA LEU A 24 -16.57 11.50 -3.46
C LEU A 24 -16.75 12.27 -4.76
N ARG A 25 -15.85 12.14 -5.72
CA ARG A 25 -15.96 12.80 -7.03
C ARG A 25 -17.22 12.37 -7.78
N ARG A 26 -17.54 11.06 -7.75
CA ARG A 26 -18.77 10.53 -8.37
C ARG A 26 -20.05 11.06 -7.71
N THR A 27 -20.04 11.18 -6.38
CA THR A 27 -21.22 11.64 -5.61
C THR A 27 -21.39 13.15 -5.64
N PHE A 28 -20.28 13.88 -5.65
CA PHE A 28 -20.24 15.34 -5.64
C PHE A 28 -19.34 15.85 -6.78
N PRO A 29 -19.80 15.79 -8.05
CA PRO A 29 -18.96 16.09 -9.21
C PRO A 29 -18.41 17.53 -9.22
N ASP A 30 -19.15 18.49 -8.67
CA ASP A 30 -18.77 19.92 -8.61
C ASP A 30 -18.01 20.29 -7.33
N ALA A 31 -17.68 19.32 -6.47
CA ALA A 31 -16.91 19.59 -5.25
C ALA A 31 -15.44 19.83 -5.56
N THR A 32 -14.81 20.77 -4.86
CA THR A 32 -13.33 20.88 -4.82
C THR A 32 -12.79 19.89 -3.80
N LEU A 33 -12.03 18.90 -4.25
CA LEU A 33 -11.46 17.85 -3.42
C LEU A 33 -9.97 18.10 -3.17
N SER A 34 -9.60 18.40 -1.93
CA SER A 34 -8.22 18.56 -1.48
C SER A 34 -7.78 17.39 -0.62
N TYR A 35 -6.52 16.96 -0.73
CA TYR A 35 -5.97 15.85 0.03
C TYR A 35 -4.71 16.28 0.78
N LEU A 36 -4.68 16.08 2.11
CA LEU A 36 -3.55 16.42 2.97
C LEU A 36 -2.74 15.15 3.30
N VAL A 37 -1.47 15.14 2.91
CA VAL A 37 -0.57 13.98 3.01
C VAL A 37 0.85 14.39 3.37
N GLU A 38 1.60 13.53 4.10
CA GLU A 38 3.04 13.70 4.32
C GLU A 38 3.82 13.31 3.04
N ARG A 39 4.98 13.97 2.80
CA ARG A 39 5.82 13.82 1.60
C ARG A 39 6.09 12.35 1.24
N ASP A 40 6.39 11.51 2.23
CA ASP A 40 6.74 10.09 2.00
C ASP A 40 5.64 9.28 1.30
N ALA A 41 4.38 9.72 1.40
CA ALA A 41 3.25 9.05 0.77
C ALA A 41 2.57 9.90 -0.33
N ALA A 42 3.07 11.09 -0.61
CA ALA A 42 2.46 12.03 -1.55
C ALA A 42 2.37 11.47 -2.98
N ALA A 43 3.36 10.69 -3.42
CA ALA A 43 3.39 10.08 -4.74
C ALA A 43 2.14 9.22 -5.03
N VAL A 44 1.51 8.64 -3.99
CA VAL A 44 0.30 7.82 -4.15
C VAL A 44 -0.87 8.61 -4.70
N VAL A 45 -1.04 9.86 -4.27
CA VAL A 45 -2.19 10.70 -4.63
C VAL A 45 -1.83 11.83 -5.61
N SER A 46 -0.53 12.02 -5.88
CA SER A 46 -0.07 12.99 -6.89
C SER A 46 -0.57 12.57 -8.27
N GLY A 47 -1.13 13.54 -9.01
CA GLY A 47 -1.70 13.26 -10.34
C GLY A 47 -3.00 12.45 -10.32
N ASN A 48 -3.64 12.24 -9.16
CA ASN A 48 -4.94 11.57 -9.10
C ASN A 48 -6.00 12.42 -9.82
N PRO A 49 -6.69 11.87 -10.85
CA PRO A 49 -7.61 12.66 -11.71
C PRO A 49 -8.89 13.13 -10.98
N HIS A 50 -9.13 12.62 -9.79
CA HIS A 50 -10.31 12.94 -8.99
C HIS A 50 -10.04 14.01 -7.92
N LEU A 51 -8.77 14.42 -7.73
CA LEU A 51 -8.36 15.47 -6.80
C LEU A 51 -8.09 16.78 -7.56
N ASP A 52 -8.49 17.89 -6.95
CA ASP A 52 -8.17 19.22 -7.44
C ASP A 52 -6.86 19.74 -6.81
N GLU A 53 -6.56 19.31 -5.58
CA GLU A 53 -5.36 19.75 -4.87
C GLU A 53 -4.79 18.65 -3.98
N VAL A 54 -3.45 18.50 -3.99
CA VAL A 54 -2.70 17.68 -3.03
C VAL A 54 -1.84 18.61 -2.18
N ILE A 55 -2.16 18.70 -0.89
CA ILE A 55 -1.43 19.50 0.10
C ILE A 55 -0.38 18.60 0.75
N VAL A 56 0.88 18.79 0.33
CA VAL A 56 2.00 18.00 0.86
C VAL A 56 2.61 18.71 2.07
N VAL A 57 2.81 17.96 3.14
CA VAL A 57 3.45 18.47 4.37
C VAL A 57 4.69 17.68 4.73
N GLU A 58 5.66 18.41 5.29
CA GLU A 58 6.90 17.80 5.74
C GLU A 58 6.75 17.17 7.14
N ARG A 59 7.58 16.17 7.37
CA ARG A 59 7.68 15.52 8.68
C ARG A 59 8.80 16.17 9.50
N THR A 60 8.56 17.39 9.96
CA THR A 60 9.49 18.10 10.85
C THR A 60 9.40 17.58 12.30
N ARG A 61 10.39 17.92 13.13
CA ARG A 61 10.48 17.54 14.56
C ARG A 61 10.72 18.76 15.43
N GLY A 62 10.47 18.61 16.73
CA GLY A 62 10.75 19.67 17.72
C GLY A 62 9.92 20.93 17.49
N VAL A 63 10.49 22.10 17.79
CA VAL A 63 9.82 23.41 17.70
C VAL A 63 9.43 23.76 16.26
N ALA A 64 10.27 23.42 15.27
CA ALA A 64 9.98 23.64 13.85
C ALA A 64 8.62 23.02 13.45
N ARG A 65 8.32 21.82 13.95
CA ARG A 65 7.03 21.16 13.70
C ARG A 65 5.85 22.00 14.19
N ILE A 66 5.96 22.61 15.39
CA ILE A 66 4.85 23.41 15.94
C ILE A 66 4.61 24.65 15.05
N VAL A 67 5.67 25.31 14.62
CA VAL A 67 5.59 26.47 13.73
C VAL A 67 4.94 26.08 12.38
N ASP A 68 5.38 24.98 11.79
CA ASP A 68 4.85 24.48 10.52
C ASP A 68 3.38 24.06 10.65
N ASP A 69 3.03 23.38 11.74
CA ASP A 69 1.64 22.98 12.01
C ASP A 69 0.72 24.20 12.21
N VAL A 70 1.19 25.27 12.87
CA VAL A 70 0.44 26.52 13.02
C VAL A 70 0.25 27.25 11.68
N ARG A 71 1.31 27.29 10.85
CA ARG A 71 1.20 27.87 9.49
C ARG A 71 0.22 27.10 8.64
N LEU A 72 0.33 25.76 8.68
CA LEU A 72 -0.59 24.86 7.97
C LEU A 72 -2.04 25.08 8.43
N ALA A 73 -2.28 25.11 9.75
CA ALA A 73 -3.60 25.33 10.31
C ALA A 73 -4.22 26.65 9.84
N ARG A 74 -3.42 27.73 9.81
CA ARG A 74 -3.89 29.04 9.29
C ARG A 74 -4.26 28.96 7.82
N ARG A 75 -3.42 28.31 6.98
CA ARG A 75 -3.71 28.06 5.56
C ARG A 75 -5.01 27.27 5.42
N LEU A 76 -5.16 26.12 6.09
CA LEU A 76 -6.34 25.27 6.00
C LEU A 76 -7.63 26.01 6.43
N ARG A 77 -7.53 26.91 7.43
CA ARG A 77 -8.68 27.73 7.85
C ARG A 77 -9.08 28.77 6.79
N GLN A 78 -8.11 29.33 6.07
CA GLN A 78 -8.38 30.30 4.99
C GLN A 78 -9.07 29.66 3.78
N GLU A 79 -8.86 28.35 3.56
CA GLU A 79 -9.48 27.60 2.47
C GLU A 79 -11.00 27.39 2.64
N ARG A 80 -11.55 27.61 3.85
CA ARG A 80 -12.99 27.54 4.15
C ARG A 80 -13.64 26.24 3.66
N PHE A 81 -13.09 25.10 4.09
CA PHE A 81 -13.67 23.80 3.78
C PHE A 81 -15.07 23.64 4.38
N ASP A 82 -15.99 23.05 3.63
CA ASP A 82 -17.32 22.67 4.09
C ASP A 82 -17.29 21.35 4.85
N VAL A 83 -16.48 20.40 4.38
CA VAL A 83 -16.36 19.05 4.93
C VAL A 83 -14.89 18.71 5.10
N VAL A 84 -14.54 18.17 6.26
CA VAL A 84 -13.20 17.60 6.54
C VAL A 84 -13.36 16.18 7.01
N ILE A 85 -12.62 15.26 6.39
CA ILE A 85 -12.65 13.82 6.69
C ILE A 85 -11.28 13.39 7.17
N ASP A 86 -11.14 13.11 8.46
CA ASP A 86 -9.90 12.60 9.05
C ASP A 86 -9.88 11.07 9.04
N MET A 87 -9.29 10.51 8.01
CA MET A 87 -9.05 9.06 7.84
C MET A 87 -7.86 8.56 8.66
N HIS A 88 -7.04 9.47 9.23
CA HIS A 88 -5.85 9.12 10.00
C HIS A 88 -6.16 8.90 11.49
N GLY A 89 -6.94 9.78 12.09
CA GLY A 89 -7.37 9.70 13.49
C GLY A 89 -6.21 9.83 14.50
N GLY A 90 -5.08 10.42 14.09
CA GLY A 90 -3.94 10.71 14.97
C GLY A 90 -4.06 12.07 15.66
N PRO A 91 -3.29 12.36 16.74
CA PRO A 91 -3.38 13.66 17.44
C PRO A 91 -3.16 14.85 16.52
N ARG A 92 -2.21 14.79 15.59
CA ARG A 92 -1.91 15.86 14.63
C ARG A 92 -3.05 16.07 13.64
N SER A 93 -3.57 15.00 13.06
CA SER A 93 -4.62 15.09 12.05
C SER A 93 -5.93 15.56 12.66
N SER A 94 -6.29 15.09 13.86
CA SER A 94 -7.50 15.53 14.58
C SER A 94 -7.44 17.02 14.91
N TRP A 95 -6.27 17.50 15.38
CA TRP A 95 -6.08 18.92 15.64
C TRP A 95 -6.14 19.76 14.37
N LEU A 96 -5.53 19.32 13.26
CA LEU A 96 -5.63 20.00 11.97
C LEU A 96 -7.07 20.04 11.47
N ALA A 97 -7.82 18.94 11.61
CA ALA A 97 -9.25 18.92 11.27
C ALA A 97 -10.04 19.97 12.06
N LEU A 98 -9.82 20.04 13.38
CA LEU A 98 -10.43 21.06 14.24
C LEU A 98 -10.04 22.48 13.78
N ALA A 99 -8.76 22.71 13.50
CA ALA A 99 -8.21 24.03 13.15
C ALA A 99 -8.77 24.57 11.84
N THR A 100 -9.25 23.72 10.92
CA THR A 100 -9.94 24.19 9.69
C THR A 100 -11.17 25.04 10.00
N GLY A 101 -11.86 24.76 11.11
CA GLY A 101 -13.14 25.37 11.45
C GLY A 101 -14.30 24.97 10.52
N ALA A 102 -14.13 23.88 9.76
CA ALA A 102 -15.18 23.37 8.87
C ALA A 102 -16.45 22.99 9.65
N PRO A 103 -17.67 23.27 9.12
CA PRO A 103 -18.93 22.93 9.78
C PRO A 103 -19.13 21.42 9.91
N GLN A 104 -18.67 20.62 8.95
CA GLN A 104 -18.66 19.15 9.04
C GLN A 104 -17.22 18.65 9.19
N ARG A 105 -16.89 18.14 10.36
CA ARG A 105 -15.61 17.50 10.66
C ARG A 105 -15.89 16.06 11.07
N ILE A 106 -15.49 15.11 10.23
CA ILE A 106 -15.80 13.69 10.36
C ILE A 106 -14.51 12.95 10.71
N GLY A 107 -14.56 12.08 11.70
CA GLY A 107 -13.42 11.28 12.13
C GLY A 107 -13.83 10.07 12.95
N TYR A 108 -12.84 9.38 13.50
CA TYR A 108 -13.10 8.21 14.32
C TYR A 108 -13.42 8.59 15.76
N ASP A 109 -14.33 7.82 16.38
CA ASP A 109 -14.56 7.90 17.83
C ASP A 109 -13.34 7.34 18.56
N ILE A 110 -12.51 8.25 19.06
CA ILE A 110 -11.28 7.93 19.78
C ILE A 110 -11.28 8.73 21.08
N ALA A 111 -11.12 8.03 22.21
CA ALA A 111 -11.05 8.65 23.52
C ALA A 111 -10.05 9.83 23.54
N GLY A 112 -10.49 10.96 24.09
CA GLY A 112 -9.73 12.20 24.20
C GLY A 112 -9.63 13.03 22.90
N ARG A 113 -10.22 12.59 21.78
CA ARG A 113 -10.18 13.33 20.49
C ARG A 113 -11.53 13.45 19.78
N HIS A 114 -12.53 12.65 20.13
CA HIS A 114 -13.86 12.67 19.51
C HIS A 114 -14.48 14.07 19.48
N TRP A 115 -14.24 14.89 20.51
CA TRP A 115 -14.74 16.27 20.62
C TRP A 115 -14.21 17.23 19.53
N MET A 116 -13.13 16.86 18.81
CA MET A 116 -12.58 17.66 17.71
C MET A 116 -13.42 17.52 16.43
N TYR A 117 -14.29 16.52 16.36
CA TYR A 117 -15.17 16.26 15.24
C TYR A 117 -16.61 16.67 15.54
N THR A 118 -17.36 16.93 14.49
CA THR A 118 -18.82 17.17 14.59
C THR A 118 -19.59 15.87 14.43
N ARG A 119 -18.99 14.87 13.75
CA ARG A 119 -19.51 13.52 13.59
C ARG A 119 -18.39 12.50 13.73
N THR A 120 -18.66 11.41 14.42
CA THR A 120 -17.70 10.33 14.62
C THR A 120 -18.28 9.00 14.16
N VAL A 121 -17.38 8.12 13.69
CA VAL A 121 -17.70 6.71 13.39
C VAL A 121 -16.83 5.78 14.24
N PRO A 122 -17.29 4.57 14.57
CA PRO A 122 -16.50 3.60 15.32
C PRO A 122 -15.18 3.28 14.61
N ARG A 123 -14.10 3.14 15.36
CA ARG A 123 -12.83 2.73 14.78
C ARG A 123 -12.80 1.21 14.56
N ALA A 124 -12.16 0.77 13.46
CA ALA A 124 -12.08 -0.64 13.04
C ALA A 124 -11.61 -1.66 14.10
N ARG A 125 -10.96 -1.24 15.20
CA ARG A 125 -10.55 -2.13 16.29
C ARG A 125 -11.72 -2.73 17.05
N GLU A 126 -12.84 -2.05 17.07
CA GLU A 126 -14.06 -2.42 17.81
C GLU A 126 -15.01 -3.23 16.93
N LEU A 127 -14.77 -3.23 15.63
CA LEU A 127 -15.55 -3.97 14.64
C LEU A 127 -14.91 -5.34 14.38
N ARG A 128 -15.72 -6.29 13.90
CA ARG A 128 -15.22 -7.58 13.39
C ARG A 128 -14.20 -7.34 12.28
N PRO A 129 -13.30 -8.29 11.97
CA PRO A 129 -12.37 -8.15 10.86
C PRO A 129 -13.09 -7.75 9.58
N ARG A 130 -12.91 -6.49 9.18
CA ARG A 130 -13.45 -5.90 7.95
C ARG A 130 -12.28 -5.32 7.16
N HIS A 131 -12.43 -5.24 5.85
CA HIS A 131 -11.42 -4.63 4.99
C HIS A 131 -11.19 -3.15 5.33
N SER A 132 -9.95 -2.69 5.24
CA SER A 132 -9.57 -1.31 5.59
C SER A 132 -10.30 -0.26 4.75
N VAL A 133 -10.58 -0.53 3.47
CA VAL A 133 -11.41 0.34 2.61
C VAL A 133 -12.81 0.48 3.18
N VAL A 134 -13.45 -0.65 3.54
CA VAL A 134 -14.81 -0.65 4.10
C VAL A 134 -14.87 0.12 5.43
N ASN A 135 -13.83 -0.02 6.26
CA ASN A 135 -13.74 0.75 7.52
C ASN A 135 -13.58 2.25 7.29
N GLN A 136 -12.85 2.66 6.26
CA GLN A 136 -12.71 4.07 5.89
C GLN A 136 -13.98 4.60 5.23
N TRP A 137 -14.74 3.75 4.52
CA TRP A 137 -15.98 4.11 3.87
C TRP A 137 -17.06 4.56 4.85
N ASP A 138 -17.07 4.04 6.08
CA ASP A 138 -17.97 4.49 7.13
C ASP A 138 -17.88 6.02 7.38
N LEU A 139 -16.70 6.64 7.13
CA LEU A 139 -16.51 8.08 7.23
C LEU A 139 -17.30 8.83 6.13
N LEU A 140 -17.43 8.26 4.93
CA LEU A 140 -18.23 8.85 3.87
C LEU A 140 -19.73 8.81 4.21
N ASN A 141 -20.19 7.71 4.82
CA ASN A 141 -21.57 7.56 5.25
C ASN A 141 -21.99 8.60 6.29
N ALA A 142 -21.03 9.24 6.98
CA ALA A 142 -21.26 10.31 7.94
C ALA A 142 -21.39 11.70 7.28
N ILE A 143 -21.11 11.85 5.97
CA ILE A 143 -21.26 13.13 5.25
C ILE A 143 -22.74 13.42 5.06
N GLU A 144 -23.14 14.65 5.31
CA GLU A 144 -24.51 15.10 5.01
C GLU A 144 -24.78 15.11 3.51
N GLY A 145 -25.85 14.43 3.10
CA GLY A 145 -26.19 14.28 1.68
C GLY A 145 -25.41 13.17 0.94
N TRP A 146 -24.64 12.33 1.64
CA TRP A 146 -24.00 11.16 1.04
C TRP A 146 -25.04 10.17 0.48
N ARG A 147 -24.84 9.72 -0.75
CA ARG A 147 -25.70 8.75 -1.45
C ARG A 147 -24.88 7.68 -2.20
N GLY A 148 -23.60 7.52 -1.86
CA GLY A 148 -22.66 6.71 -2.64
C GLY A 148 -22.79 5.19 -2.46
N GLY A 149 -23.67 4.70 -1.58
CA GLY A 149 -23.82 3.25 -1.33
C GLY A 149 -22.60 2.62 -0.65
N ASP A 150 -22.50 1.29 -0.72
CA ASP A 150 -21.35 0.51 -0.21
C ASP A 150 -20.19 0.47 -1.21
N PRO A 151 -18.93 0.26 -0.73
CA PRO A 151 -17.78 0.19 -1.62
C PRO A 151 -17.80 -1.09 -2.48
N ASP A 152 -17.59 -0.92 -3.78
CA ASP A 152 -17.48 -2.03 -4.74
C ASP A 152 -16.09 -2.01 -5.39
N PRO A 153 -15.26 -3.07 -5.21
CA PRO A 153 -13.94 -3.14 -5.85
C PRO A 153 -13.97 -2.99 -7.38
N ALA A 154 -15.10 -3.30 -8.03
CA ALA A 154 -15.22 -3.15 -9.48
C ALA A 154 -15.28 -1.68 -9.91
N GLN A 155 -15.90 -0.83 -9.10
CA GLN A 155 -16.05 0.61 -9.35
C GLN A 155 -15.03 1.44 -8.57
N ASP A 156 -14.70 0.98 -7.35
CA ASP A 156 -13.93 1.71 -6.36
C ASP A 156 -12.59 0.98 -6.07
N ALA A 157 -11.91 0.47 -7.11
CA ALA A 157 -10.58 -0.10 -6.97
C ALA A 157 -9.57 0.96 -6.49
N VAL A 158 -8.51 0.51 -5.80
CA VAL A 158 -7.39 1.41 -5.47
C VAL A 158 -6.72 1.92 -6.75
N GLU A 159 -6.21 3.13 -6.68
CA GLU A 159 -5.58 3.78 -7.83
C GLU A 159 -4.36 4.60 -7.44
N MET A 160 -3.44 4.74 -8.37
CA MET A 160 -2.29 5.63 -8.32
C MET A 160 -1.93 6.02 -9.75
N ALA A 161 -1.76 7.30 -10.02
CA ALA A 161 -1.37 7.77 -11.35
C ALA A 161 0.04 7.24 -11.73
N LEU A 162 0.26 6.98 -13.01
CA LEU A 162 1.60 6.67 -13.51
C LEU A 162 2.44 7.95 -13.57
N ASP A 163 3.58 7.94 -12.91
CA ASP A 163 4.62 8.94 -13.12
C ASP A 163 5.43 8.55 -14.36
N GLU A 164 5.21 9.25 -15.46
CA GLU A 164 5.90 8.99 -16.73
C GLU A 164 7.43 9.15 -16.64
N ALA A 165 7.92 10.01 -15.76
CA ALA A 165 9.36 10.16 -15.56
C ALA A 165 9.94 8.94 -14.84
N ALA A 166 9.25 8.44 -13.80
CA ALA A 166 9.60 7.20 -13.13
C ALA A 166 9.53 6.00 -14.10
N ASP A 167 8.49 5.95 -14.94
CA ASP A 167 8.33 4.89 -15.94
C ASP A 167 9.49 4.84 -16.94
N ARG A 168 9.91 6.02 -17.46
CA ARG A 168 11.09 6.13 -18.35
C ARG A 168 12.39 5.71 -17.61
N ARG A 169 12.57 6.10 -16.36
CA ARG A 169 13.74 5.66 -15.57
C ARG A 169 13.79 4.14 -15.41
N ILE A 170 12.65 3.51 -15.09
CA ILE A 170 12.54 2.05 -14.98
C ILE A 170 12.80 1.36 -16.31
N ALA A 171 12.21 1.84 -17.41
CA ALA A 171 12.47 1.30 -18.74
C ALA A 171 13.98 1.28 -19.06
N GLY A 172 14.68 2.39 -18.86
CA GLY A 172 16.11 2.45 -19.09
C GLY A 172 16.95 1.59 -18.12
N ARG A 173 16.48 1.34 -16.88
CA ARG A 173 17.15 0.40 -15.94
C ARG A 173 17.00 -1.04 -16.39
N LEU A 174 15.81 -1.43 -16.86
CA LEU A 174 15.52 -2.77 -17.39
C LEU A 174 16.33 -3.06 -18.67
N GLU A 175 16.36 -2.11 -19.60
CA GLU A 175 17.15 -2.21 -20.84
C GLU A 175 18.64 -2.41 -20.55
N ARG A 176 19.23 -1.60 -19.64
CA ARG A 176 20.64 -1.76 -19.24
C ARG A 176 20.93 -3.08 -18.53
N ALA A 177 19.92 -3.71 -17.92
CA ALA A 177 20.04 -5.03 -17.32
C ALA A 177 19.78 -6.18 -18.30
N GLY A 178 19.60 -5.88 -19.60
CA GLY A 178 19.34 -6.88 -20.62
C GLY A 178 17.95 -7.53 -20.52
N VAL A 179 16.98 -6.81 -19.98
CA VAL A 179 15.58 -7.26 -19.98
C VAL A 179 14.95 -6.85 -21.30
N GLU A 180 14.57 -7.84 -22.09
CA GLU A 180 13.97 -7.69 -23.41
C GLU A 180 12.43 -7.79 -23.34
N PRO A 181 11.68 -7.35 -24.36
CA PRO A 181 10.22 -7.33 -24.36
C PRO A 181 9.55 -8.70 -24.22
N ASP A 182 10.21 -9.78 -24.64
CA ASP A 182 9.76 -11.17 -24.55
C ASP A 182 10.09 -11.82 -23.21
N HIS A 183 10.84 -11.13 -22.35
CA HIS A 183 11.14 -11.63 -21.02
C HIS A 183 9.96 -11.50 -20.06
N GLU A 184 9.74 -12.50 -19.26
CA GLU A 184 8.74 -12.53 -18.20
C GLU A 184 9.31 -11.88 -16.92
N LEU A 185 9.03 -10.59 -16.74
CA LEU A 185 9.49 -9.86 -15.56
C LEU A 185 8.64 -10.21 -14.34
N ILE A 186 9.28 -10.64 -13.25
CA ILE A 186 8.65 -10.91 -11.96
C ILE A 186 9.28 -9.99 -10.91
N VAL A 187 8.46 -9.31 -10.12
CA VAL A 187 8.93 -8.48 -9.00
C VAL A 187 8.69 -9.20 -7.68
N VAL A 188 9.74 -9.40 -6.90
CA VAL A 188 9.67 -9.97 -5.56
C VAL A 188 10.07 -8.91 -4.54
N HIS A 189 9.11 -8.45 -3.74
CA HIS A 189 9.36 -7.49 -2.67
C HIS A 189 9.67 -8.20 -1.35
N VAL A 190 10.92 -8.13 -0.92
CA VAL A 190 11.47 -8.92 0.18
C VAL A 190 11.52 -8.19 1.53
N SER A 191 10.88 -7.02 1.62
CA SER A 191 11.01 -6.11 2.75
C SER A 191 9.70 -5.95 3.52
N ALA A 192 9.83 -5.73 4.84
CA ALA A 192 8.77 -5.22 5.68
C ALA A 192 9.38 -4.36 6.80
N SER A 193 8.93 -3.11 6.91
CA SER A 193 9.37 -2.22 8.00
C SER A 193 9.03 -2.77 9.39
N ASN A 194 7.96 -3.56 9.49
CA ASN A 194 7.60 -4.27 10.71
C ASN A 194 8.22 -5.68 10.70
N PRO A 195 9.13 -6.01 11.66
CA PRO A 195 9.77 -7.32 11.74
C PRO A 195 8.79 -8.50 11.82
N PHE A 196 7.61 -8.29 12.42
CA PHE A 196 6.56 -9.31 12.49
C PHE A 196 6.00 -9.75 11.13
N ARG A 197 6.26 -9.00 10.05
CA ARG A 197 5.78 -9.26 8.69
C ARG A 197 6.86 -9.77 7.76
N ARG A 198 8.08 -10.02 8.28
CA ARG A 198 9.21 -10.50 7.48
C ARG A 198 9.15 -12.00 7.31
N TRP A 199 8.95 -12.44 6.07
CA TRP A 199 9.10 -13.85 5.72
C TRP A 199 10.60 -14.20 5.71
N PRO A 200 11.00 -15.47 6.09
CA PRO A 200 12.41 -15.84 6.18
C PRO A 200 13.20 -15.63 4.88
N GLU A 201 14.41 -15.08 4.98
CA GLU A 201 15.29 -14.82 3.84
C GLU A 201 15.57 -16.08 3.01
N PRO A 202 15.85 -17.29 3.60
CA PRO A 202 16.04 -18.51 2.83
C PRO A 202 14.81 -18.90 2.00
N ALA A 203 13.60 -18.63 2.52
CA ALA A 203 12.36 -18.93 1.81
C ALA A 203 12.18 -18.03 0.58
N PHE A 204 12.53 -16.73 0.69
CA PHE A 204 12.57 -15.85 -0.48
C PHE A 204 13.61 -16.31 -1.51
N ALA A 205 14.82 -16.70 -1.08
CA ALA A 205 15.89 -17.17 -1.98
C ALA A 205 15.45 -18.42 -2.75
N GLU A 206 14.76 -19.35 -2.10
CA GLU A 206 14.21 -20.55 -2.72
C GLU A 206 13.12 -20.20 -3.77
N VAL A 207 12.20 -19.30 -3.45
CA VAL A 207 11.17 -18.87 -4.41
C VAL A 207 11.81 -18.18 -5.62
N VAL A 208 12.73 -17.24 -5.41
CA VAL A 208 13.43 -16.53 -6.49
C VAL A 208 14.17 -17.49 -7.41
N SER A 209 14.97 -18.42 -6.83
CA SER A 209 15.72 -19.40 -7.62
C SER A 209 14.81 -20.37 -8.37
N SER A 210 13.71 -20.82 -7.77
CA SER A 210 12.74 -21.70 -8.41
C SER A 210 12.04 -21.01 -9.60
N LEU A 211 11.57 -19.78 -9.43
CA LEU A 211 10.97 -18.99 -10.50
C LEU A 211 11.91 -18.85 -11.71
N VAL A 212 13.20 -18.59 -11.46
CA VAL A 212 14.21 -18.51 -12.53
C VAL A 212 14.45 -19.85 -13.22
N ARG A 213 14.41 -20.96 -12.49
CA ARG A 213 14.62 -22.32 -13.06
C ARG A 213 13.47 -22.78 -13.95
N GLU A 214 12.24 -22.41 -13.60
CA GLU A 214 11.03 -22.87 -14.29
C GLU A 214 10.90 -22.35 -15.73
N SER A 215 11.47 -21.18 -16.05
CA SER A 215 11.41 -20.63 -17.41
C SER A 215 12.69 -19.84 -17.76
N PRO A 216 13.31 -20.07 -18.93
CA PRO A 216 14.43 -19.26 -19.39
C PRO A 216 14.06 -17.81 -19.68
N ALA A 217 12.81 -17.52 -19.95
CA ALA A 217 12.33 -16.16 -20.21
C ALA A 217 12.20 -15.34 -18.91
N ARG A 218 12.11 -15.95 -17.74
CA ARG A 218 11.88 -15.26 -16.48
C ARG A 218 13.09 -14.45 -16.03
N ARG A 219 12.82 -13.19 -15.65
CA ARG A 219 13.74 -12.24 -15.02
C ARG A 219 13.12 -11.82 -13.69
N VAL A 220 13.81 -12.06 -12.59
CA VAL A 220 13.29 -11.74 -11.25
C VAL A 220 14.01 -10.52 -10.72
N VAL A 221 13.26 -9.42 -10.51
CA VAL A 221 13.74 -8.20 -9.86
C VAL A 221 13.40 -8.24 -8.38
N LEU A 222 14.42 -8.12 -7.54
CA LEU A 222 14.24 -7.94 -6.10
C LEU A 222 14.01 -6.46 -5.79
N SER A 223 13.02 -6.18 -4.96
CA SER A 223 12.76 -4.84 -4.43
C SER A 223 12.71 -4.86 -2.91
N SER A 224 13.21 -3.80 -2.29
CA SER A 224 13.20 -3.62 -0.83
C SER A 224 12.99 -2.17 -0.46
N GLY A 225 12.63 -1.91 0.80
CA GLY A 225 12.75 -0.58 1.39
C GLY A 225 14.19 -0.28 1.81
N PRO A 226 14.54 1.01 2.02
CA PRO A 226 15.91 1.43 2.35
C PRO A 226 16.51 0.72 3.57
N SER A 227 15.69 0.50 4.61
CA SER A 227 16.13 -0.18 5.84
C SER A 227 16.46 -1.67 5.67
N ASP A 228 15.98 -2.29 4.60
CA ASP A 228 16.06 -3.74 4.38
C ASP A 228 16.98 -4.12 3.21
N ARG A 229 17.72 -3.14 2.69
CA ARG A 229 18.69 -3.33 1.60
C ARG A 229 19.69 -4.47 1.89
N PRO A 230 20.35 -4.54 3.05
CA PRO A 230 21.27 -5.65 3.33
C PRO A 230 20.61 -7.03 3.32
N ALA A 231 19.33 -7.13 3.70
CA ALA A 231 18.59 -8.38 3.61
C ALA A 231 18.30 -8.76 2.14
N ALA A 232 17.92 -7.79 1.31
CA ALA A 232 17.72 -7.99 -0.12
C ALA A 232 19.00 -8.49 -0.81
N ASP A 233 20.17 -7.91 -0.47
CA ASP A 233 21.47 -8.32 -1.00
C ASP A 233 21.79 -9.79 -0.63
N ARG A 234 21.55 -10.20 0.63
CA ARG A 234 21.74 -11.59 1.07
C ARG A 234 20.79 -12.56 0.35
N ILE A 235 19.54 -12.17 0.17
CA ILE A 235 18.54 -12.99 -0.56
C ILE A 235 18.97 -13.15 -2.02
N ALA A 236 19.42 -12.07 -2.68
CA ALA A 236 19.90 -12.11 -4.05
C ALA A 236 21.12 -13.03 -4.20
N ALA A 237 22.09 -12.92 -3.29
CA ALA A 237 23.28 -13.77 -3.28
C ALA A 237 22.89 -15.25 -3.08
N SER A 238 22.09 -15.55 -2.06
CA SER A 238 21.63 -16.91 -1.77
C SER A 238 20.81 -17.51 -2.93
N ALA A 239 19.96 -16.72 -3.58
CA ALA A 239 19.21 -17.18 -4.75
C ALA A 239 20.12 -17.51 -5.94
N ARG A 240 21.15 -16.67 -6.18
CA ARG A 240 22.15 -16.91 -7.24
C ARG A 240 23.00 -18.15 -6.95
N ASP A 241 23.35 -18.43 -5.68
CA ASP A 241 24.10 -19.61 -5.28
C ASP A 241 23.31 -20.92 -5.53
N LEU A 242 21.99 -20.86 -5.47
CA LEU A 242 21.09 -21.96 -5.81
C LEU A 242 20.93 -22.18 -7.33
N LEU A 243 21.48 -21.30 -8.17
CA LEU A 243 21.32 -21.34 -9.62
C LEU A 243 22.61 -21.73 -10.34
N PRO A 244 22.50 -22.43 -11.51
CA PRO A 244 23.62 -22.59 -12.43
C PRO A 244 24.19 -21.23 -12.84
N ALA A 245 25.50 -21.18 -13.16
CA ALA A 245 26.21 -19.94 -13.44
C ALA A 245 25.54 -19.08 -14.54
N GLU A 246 25.09 -19.71 -15.61
CA GLU A 246 24.41 -19.09 -16.75
C GLU A 246 23.05 -18.47 -16.42
N SER A 247 22.44 -18.88 -15.30
CA SER A 247 21.14 -18.39 -14.88
C SER A 247 21.19 -17.26 -13.84
N ARG A 248 22.34 -17.04 -13.21
CA ARG A 248 22.52 -16.08 -12.09
C ARG A 248 22.20 -14.65 -12.48
N ALA A 249 22.53 -14.25 -13.71
CA ALA A 249 22.24 -12.90 -14.23
C ALA A 249 20.74 -12.60 -14.34
N ARG A 250 19.88 -13.62 -14.33
CA ARG A 250 18.42 -13.46 -14.38
C ARG A 250 17.80 -13.04 -13.04
N VAL A 251 18.58 -13.08 -11.94
CA VAL A 251 18.24 -12.46 -10.65
C VAL A 251 18.81 -11.04 -10.65
N ILE A 252 17.94 -10.06 -10.82
CA ILE A 252 18.29 -8.66 -11.01
C ILE A 252 18.10 -7.90 -9.69
N ASP A 253 19.10 -7.15 -9.31
CA ASP A 253 19.06 -6.26 -8.16
C ASP A 253 19.35 -4.83 -8.61
N PHE A 254 18.34 -3.98 -8.55
CA PHE A 254 18.48 -2.58 -8.91
C PHE A 254 18.69 -1.65 -7.72
N GLY A 255 18.69 -2.17 -6.51
CA GLY A 255 18.72 -1.35 -5.32
C GLY A 255 17.35 -0.79 -4.94
N GLU A 256 17.32 0.47 -4.55
CA GLU A 256 16.12 1.12 -4.07
C GLU A 256 15.25 1.67 -5.22
N PHE A 257 13.96 1.75 -4.92
CA PHE A 257 12.97 2.37 -5.77
C PHE A 257 12.18 3.40 -4.94
N ASP A 258 11.91 4.55 -5.53
CA ASP A 258 10.84 5.40 -5.02
C ASP A 258 9.46 4.76 -5.32
N ILE A 259 8.41 5.31 -4.74
CA ILE A 259 7.06 4.73 -4.87
C ILE A 259 6.54 4.80 -6.31
N GLY A 260 6.87 5.85 -7.07
CA GLY A 260 6.54 5.98 -8.49
C GLY A 260 7.28 4.95 -9.32
N GLU A 261 8.57 4.76 -9.06
CA GLU A 261 9.40 3.74 -9.72
C GLU A 261 8.92 2.32 -9.41
N LEU A 262 8.54 2.03 -8.14
CA LEU A 262 7.98 0.74 -7.78
C LEU A 262 6.68 0.46 -8.55
N ARG A 263 5.78 1.44 -8.61
CA ARG A 263 4.53 1.30 -9.38
C ARG A 263 4.80 1.06 -10.86
N ALA A 264 5.74 1.80 -11.44
CA ALA A 264 6.14 1.65 -12.85
C ALA A 264 6.74 0.27 -13.12
N LEU A 265 7.66 -0.20 -12.25
CA LEU A 265 8.27 -1.52 -12.33
C LEU A 265 7.22 -2.64 -12.26
N VAL A 266 6.31 -2.56 -11.29
CA VAL A 266 5.22 -3.54 -11.15
C VAL A 266 4.29 -3.50 -12.35
N GLY A 267 3.93 -2.32 -12.86
CA GLY A 267 3.07 -2.19 -14.05
C GLY A 267 3.65 -2.81 -15.33
N ARG A 268 4.97 -3.02 -15.37
CA ARG A 268 5.69 -3.69 -16.47
C ARG A 268 5.94 -5.18 -16.21
N SER A 269 5.58 -5.68 -15.03
CA SER A 269 5.83 -7.07 -14.66
C SER A 269 4.61 -7.97 -14.91
N ARG A 270 4.87 -9.25 -15.09
CA ARG A 270 3.84 -10.29 -15.23
C ARG A 270 3.34 -10.79 -13.86
N LEU A 271 4.12 -10.56 -12.78
CA LEU A 271 3.75 -10.99 -11.44
C LEU A 271 4.45 -10.12 -10.39
N PHE A 272 3.75 -9.82 -9.32
CA PHE A 272 4.28 -9.25 -8.09
C PHE A 272 4.11 -10.25 -6.94
N ILE A 273 5.17 -10.49 -6.16
CA ILE A 273 5.14 -11.30 -4.93
C ILE A 273 5.64 -10.45 -3.78
N GLY A 274 4.90 -10.39 -2.68
CA GLY A 274 5.34 -9.63 -1.50
C GLY A 274 4.47 -9.82 -0.28
N GLY A 275 4.97 -9.38 0.88
CA GLY A 275 4.24 -9.40 2.14
C GLY A 275 3.18 -8.29 2.26
N ASP A 276 2.31 -8.38 3.27
CA ASP A 276 1.31 -7.35 3.61
C ASP A 276 1.98 -6.05 4.10
N THR A 277 2.39 -5.23 3.12
CA THR A 277 3.13 -3.96 3.30
C THR A 277 2.64 -2.89 2.33
N GLY A 278 3.14 -1.65 2.47
CA GLY A 278 2.82 -0.57 1.54
C GLY A 278 2.99 -0.91 0.06
N PRO A 279 4.14 -1.49 -0.34
CA PRO A 279 4.40 -1.98 -1.70
C PRO A 279 3.35 -2.95 -2.28
N LEU A 280 2.77 -3.83 -1.47
CA LEU A 280 1.66 -4.69 -1.90
C LEU A 280 0.46 -3.86 -2.39
N HIS A 281 0.12 -2.81 -1.65
CA HIS A 281 -1.01 -1.95 -2.01
C HIS A 281 -0.68 -1.06 -3.22
N VAL A 282 0.58 -0.64 -3.38
CA VAL A 282 1.04 0.02 -4.62
C VAL A 282 0.90 -0.92 -5.81
N ALA A 283 1.32 -2.18 -5.68
CA ALA A 283 1.13 -3.19 -6.72
C ALA A 283 -0.35 -3.39 -7.07
N ALA A 284 -1.24 -3.32 -6.09
CA ALA A 284 -2.69 -3.44 -6.30
C ALA A 284 -3.28 -2.33 -7.20
N THR A 285 -2.58 -1.21 -7.41
CA THR A 285 -2.99 -0.13 -8.31
C THR A 285 -2.66 -0.39 -9.79
N THR A 286 -2.03 -1.52 -10.11
CA THR A 286 -1.67 -1.95 -11.47
C THR A 286 -2.54 -3.13 -11.92
N ALA A 287 -2.46 -3.51 -13.19
CA ALA A 287 -3.12 -4.71 -13.71
C ALA A 287 -2.29 -6.01 -13.49
N THR A 288 -1.14 -5.91 -12.85
CA THR A 288 -0.23 -7.04 -12.61
C THR A 288 -0.84 -8.02 -11.60
N PRO A 289 -0.85 -9.33 -11.86
CA PRO A 289 -1.18 -10.35 -10.89
C PRO A 289 -0.35 -10.27 -9.61
N ILE A 290 -0.94 -10.63 -8.47
CA ILE A 290 -0.31 -10.50 -7.16
C ILE A 290 -0.37 -11.81 -6.40
N VAL A 291 0.76 -12.17 -5.77
CA VAL A 291 0.82 -13.15 -4.68
C VAL A 291 1.18 -12.40 -3.39
N ALA A 292 0.24 -12.35 -2.47
CA ALA A 292 0.38 -11.66 -1.20
C ALA A 292 0.62 -12.64 -0.05
N ILE A 293 1.73 -12.46 0.66
CA ILE A 293 2.15 -13.30 1.81
C ILE A 293 1.63 -12.65 3.10
N TYR A 294 0.80 -13.40 3.85
CA TYR A 294 0.21 -12.94 5.10
C TYR A 294 0.76 -13.72 6.30
N GLY A 295 1.33 -12.98 7.23
CA GLY A 295 1.76 -13.50 8.52
C GLY A 295 0.76 -13.15 9.64
N PRO A 296 1.04 -12.10 10.46
CA PRO A 296 0.23 -11.74 11.63
C PRO A 296 -1.12 -11.09 11.29
N THR A 297 -1.26 -10.52 10.09
CA THR A 297 -2.48 -9.90 9.59
C THR A 297 -3.35 -10.90 8.84
N LEU A 298 -4.61 -10.53 8.59
CA LEU A 298 -5.55 -11.35 7.84
C LEU A 298 -5.84 -10.73 6.48
N PRO A 299 -5.92 -11.52 5.39
CA PRO A 299 -6.36 -11.04 4.07
C PRO A 299 -7.67 -10.27 4.12
N ALA A 300 -8.63 -10.72 4.95
CA ALA A 300 -9.91 -10.03 5.13
C ALA A 300 -9.79 -8.55 5.53
N ARG A 301 -8.63 -8.10 6.05
CA ARG A 301 -8.39 -6.71 6.48
C ARG A 301 -7.65 -5.88 5.45
N SER A 302 -6.79 -6.51 4.65
CA SER A 302 -5.80 -5.79 3.82
C SER A 302 -5.46 -6.51 2.51
N ALA A 303 -6.29 -7.42 2.01
CA ALA A 303 -6.08 -7.97 0.68
C ALA A 303 -6.07 -6.85 -0.37
N PRO A 304 -5.40 -7.04 -1.52
CA PRO A 304 -5.45 -6.08 -2.63
C PRO A 304 -6.90 -5.71 -2.98
N TRP A 305 -7.27 -4.44 -2.80
CA TRP A 305 -8.61 -3.93 -3.11
C TRP A 305 -8.67 -3.50 -4.56
N ARG A 306 -9.03 -4.42 -5.43
CA ARG A 306 -8.99 -4.24 -6.89
C ARG A 306 -10.06 -5.08 -7.59
N ARG A 307 -10.25 -4.85 -8.88
CA ARG A 307 -11.20 -5.60 -9.69
C ARG A 307 -10.92 -7.10 -9.59
N ARG A 308 -11.99 -7.90 -9.55
CA ARG A 308 -11.90 -9.36 -9.37
C ARG A 308 -11.34 -10.12 -10.58
N ASP A 309 -11.38 -9.49 -11.76
CA ASP A 309 -10.81 -10.03 -12.99
C ASP A 309 -9.27 -9.94 -13.04
N ILE A 310 -8.66 -9.22 -12.10
CA ILE A 310 -7.20 -9.15 -11.97
C ILE A 310 -6.75 -10.11 -10.87
N PRO A 311 -5.96 -11.16 -11.18
CA PRO A 311 -5.61 -12.21 -10.23
C PRO A 311 -4.93 -11.68 -8.96
N SER A 312 -5.36 -12.17 -7.81
CA SER A 312 -4.75 -11.86 -6.51
C SER A 312 -4.87 -13.08 -5.60
N GLU A 313 -3.74 -13.71 -5.34
CA GLU A 313 -3.59 -14.88 -4.48
C GLU A 313 -3.14 -14.43 -3.08
N SER A 314 -3.79 -14.94 -2.05
CA SER A 314 -3.37 -14.75 -0.67
C SER A 314 -2.80 -16.06 -0.12
N VAL A 315 -1.57 -16.02 0.39
CA VAL A 315 -0.90 -17.19 0.96
C VAL A 315 -0.69 -16.96 2.46
N GLU A 316 -1.26 -17.83 3.28
CA GLU A 316 -1.22 -17.72 4.74
C GLU A 316 -1.29 -19.07 5.44
N ILE A 317 -0.89 -19.13 6.69
CA ILE A 317 -1.19 -20.27 7.58
C ILE A 317 -2.50 -19.99 8.29
N THR A 318 -3.50 -20.82 8.05
CA THR A 318 -4.84 -20.71 8.68
C THR A 318 -4.88 -21.45 10.01
N GLY A 319 -5.92 -21.19 10.83
CA GLY A 319 -6.17 -21.93 12.08
C GLY A 319 -5.26 -21.59 13.25
N LEU A 320 -4.39 -20.60 13.16
CA LEU A 320 -3.52 -20.18 14.25
C LEU A 320 -4.32 -19.33 15.27
N ALA A 321 -4.42 -19.81 16.50
CA ALA A 321 -5.14 -19.10 17.59
C ALA A 321 -4.53 -17.73 17.94
N CYS A 322 -3.26 -17.48 17.59
CA CYS A 322 -2.58 -16.21 17.82
C CYS A 322 -2.82 -15.17 16.71
N ARG A 323 -3.67 -15.46 15.72
CA ARG A 323 -4.01 -14.53 14.61
C ARG A 323 -5.49 -14.10 14.65
N PRO A 324 -5.78 -12.84 14.34
CA PRO A 324 -4.83 -11.73 14.08
C PRO A 324 -4.12 -11.29 15.35
N CYS A 325 -2.87 -10.83 15.25
CA CYS A 325 -2.12 -10.34 16.39
C CYS A 325 -1.83 -8.83 16.30
N ASP A 326 -1.51 -8.21 17.45
CA ASP A 326 -1.22 -6.77 17.52
C ASP A 326 0.21 -6.39 17.09
N GLN A 327 1.03 -7.40 16.78
CA GLN A 327 2.41 -7.25 16.31
C GLN A 327 3.33 -6.49 17.27
N ARG A 328 3.10 -6.65 18.56
CA ARG A 328 3.98 -6.13 19.64
C ARG A 328 4.84 -7.22 20.23
N VAL A 329 4.24 -8.36 20.50
CA VAL A 329 4.90 -9.56 21.05
C VAL A 329 4.38 -10.76 20.28
N CYS A 330 5.28 -11.64 19.84
CA CYS A 330 4.88 -12.94 19.30
C CYS A 330 4.61 -13.88 20.47
N ALA A 331 3.33 -14.17 20.76
CA ALA A 331 2.96 -15.00 21.91
C ALA A 331 3.59 -16.42 21.85
N PRO A 332 3.63 -17.12 20.67
CA PRO A 332 4.40 -18.37 20.55
C PRO A 332 5.92 -18.19 20.55
N GLY A 333 6.44 -16.99 20.26
CA GLY A 333 7.88 -16.69 20.22
C GLY A 333 8.61 -17.09 18.94
N ASP A 334 8.00 -17.83 18.03
CA ASP A 334 8.62 -18.44 16.86
C ASP A 334 8.18 -17.90 15.49
N TYR A 335 7.30 -16.91 15.49
CA TYR A 335 6.71 -16.31 14.28
C TYR A 335 6.12 -17.34 13.30
N ARG A 336 5.52 -18.45 13.84
CA ARG A 336 5.03 -19.59 13.06
C ARG A 336 4.08 -19.23 11.92
N CYS A 337 3.38 -18.10 12.00
CA CYS A 337 2.54 -17.59 10.92
C CYS A 337 3.33 -17.28 9.62
N LEU A 338 4.65 -17.13 9.72
CA LEU A 338 5.56 -16.92 8.60
C LEU A 338 6.62 -18.03 8.49
N THR A 339 7.22 -18.47 9.61
CA THR A 339 8.31 -19.44 9.59
C THR A 339 7.89 -20.84 9.14
N THR A 340 6.60 -21.20 9.30
CA THR A 340 6.06 -22.47 8.80
C THR A 340 5.46 -22.40 7.40
N LEU A 341 5.32 -21.17 6.84
CA LEU A 341 4.84 -21.00 5.48
C LEU A 341 5.92 -21.43 4.47
N LYS A 342 5.62 -22.48 3.72
CA LYS A 342 6.58 -23.10 2.81
C LYS A 342 6.68 -22.36 1.47
N PRO A 343 7.88 -22.25 0.86
CA PRO A 343 8.07 -21.69 -0.49
C PRO A 343 7.17 -22.32 -1.54
N ALA A 344 6.95 -23.63 -1.47
CA ALA A 344 6.08 -24.35 -2.41
C ALA A 344 4.65 -23.80 -2.46
N ALA A 345 4.10 -23.30 -1.35
CA ALA A 345 2.78 -22.69 -1.34
C ALA A 345 2.74 -21.35 -2.10
N VAL A 346 3.81 -20.55 -1.98
CA VAL A 346 3.98 -19.30 -2.70
C VAL A 346 4.18 -19.55 -4.20
N LEU A 347 5.00 -20.54 -4.57
CA LEU A 347 5.21 -20.94 -5.96
C LEU A 347 3.93 -21.46 -6.62
N ALA A 348 3.18 -22.31 -5.95
CA ALA A 348 1.89 -22.78 -6.46
C ALA A 348 0.89 -21.63 -6.68
N ALA A 349 0.87 -20.62 -5.80
CA ALA A 349 0.07 -19.43 -5.97
C ALA A 349 0.56 -18.57 -7.15
N ALA A 350 1.89 -18.47 -7.33
CA ALA A 350 2.50 -17.76 -8.46
C ALA A 350 2.09 -18.37 -9.81
N GLU A 351 2.15 -19.69 -9.94
CA GLU A 351 1.75 -20.38 -11.17
C GLU A 351 0.25 -20.23 -11.46
N ARG A 352 -0.63 -20.29 -10.44
CA ARG A 352 -2.06 -20.01 -10.63
C ARG A 352 -2.30 -18.58 -11.11
N ALA A 353 -1.61 -17.60 -10.51
CA ALA A 353 -1.75 -16.20 -10.89
C ALA A 353 -1.26 -15.94 -12.32
N LEU A 354 -0.17 -16.58 -12.75
CA LEU A 354 0.36 -16.49 -14.10
C LEU A 354 -0.53 -17.19 -15.14
N ALA A 355 -1.11 -18.35 -14.81
CA ALA A 355 -2.01 -19.08 -15.71
C ALA A 355 -3.29 -18.31 -16.06
N CYS A 356 -3.72 -17.37 -15.22
CA CYS A 356 -4.91 -16.55 -15.48
C CYS A 356 -4.69 -15.47 -16.55
N ILE A 357 -3.45 -15.22 -16.97
CA ILE A 357 -3.08 -14.18 -17.95
C ILE A 357 -2.39 -14.73 -19.22
N ALA A 358 -2.29 -16.07 -19.32
CA ALA A 358 -1.71 -16.81 -20.44
C ALA A 358 -2.76 -16.98 -21.61
#